data_dd86bcb9c174f302697800a30f69052e
#
_entry.id   dd86bcb9c174f302697800a30f69052e
#
_cell.length_a   1.000
_cell.length_b   1.000
_cell.length_c   1.000
_cell.angle_alpha   90.00
_cell.angle_beta   90.00
_cell.angle_gamma   90.00
#
_symmetry.space_group_name_H-M   'P 1'
#
loop_
_entity.id
_entity.type
_entity.pdbx_description
1 polymer ?
#
loop_
_entity_poly.entity_id
_entity_poly.type
_entity_poly.pdbx_seq_one_letter_code
_entity_poly.pdbx_strand_id
1 'polypeptide(L)'
;MISTKNLILDGSSVPSTWVFEFYLDLPERLNGQNVQIKSVFHPTERTPSMWVFVDKGQYKFKDFSTGKGGNRIDLVKELFNLDYSKAVFKVTQDYNKFITEKGEYSQSTIKPEAKYKVDGVMVREWNNYDKQFWLQFNIGEDILDKYNVVAVEYYHMVKDNE
;
A
#
# COMPACT_ATOMS: atom_id res chain seq x y z
N MET A 1 -9.90 4.75 -40.84
CA MET A 1 -10.37 5.63 -39.77
C MET A 1 -9.47 5.42 -38.56
N ILE A 2 -8.66 6.41 -38.23
CA ILE A 2 -7.84 6.37 -37.00
C ILE A 2 -8.82 6.61 -35.86
N SER A 3 -9.09 5.58 -35.07
CA SER A 3 -9.85 5.72 -33.84
C SER A 3 -9.12 6.77 -33.01
N THR A 4 -9.75 7.89 -32.72
CA THR A 4 -9.29 8.90 -31.78
C THR A 4 -9.33 8.24 -30.39
N LYS A 5 -8.21 7.57 -30.01
CA LYS A 5 -8.05 7.09 -28.65
C LYS A 5 -8.13 8.32 -27.76
N ASN A 6 -8.95 8.25 -26.72
CA ASN A 6 -9.08 9.31 -25.73
C ASN A 6 -7.74 9.49 -25.02
N LEU A 7 -6.92 10.42 -25.50
CA LEU A 7 -5.68 10.77 -24.83
C LEU A 7 -5.99 11.45 -23.50
N ILE A 8 -5.30 11.01 -22.46
CA ILE A 8 -5.40 11.65 -21.15
C ILE A 8 -4.59 12.95 -21.18
N LEU A 9 -5.25 14.03 -20.80
CA LEU A 9 -4.63 15.36 -20.73
C LEU A 9 -4.11 15.70 -19.31
N ASP A 10 -4.60 14.97 -18.31
CA ASP A 10 -4.26 15.18 -16.90
C ASP A 10 -3.73 13.89 -16.28
N GLY A 11 -2.54 13.97 -15.70
CA GLY A 11 -1.89 12.84 -15.02
C GLY A 11 -2.65 12.32 -13.81
N SER A 12 -3.63 13.08 -13.29
CA SER A 12 -4.50 12.62 -12.20
C SER A 12 -5.42 11.47 -12.63
N SER A 13 -5.68 11.34 -13.93
CA SER A 13 -6.51 10.29 -14.51
C SER A 13 -5.73 9.03 -14.88
N VAL A 14 -4.38 9.05 -14.82
CA VAL A 14 -3.56 7.86 -15.09
C VAL A 14 -3.71 6.87 -13.94
N PRO A 15 -4.00 5.58 -14.20
CA PRO A 15 -4.14 4.59 -13.15
C PRO A 15 -2.87 4.45 -12.30
N SER A 16 -3.01 4.43 -10.97
CA SER A 16 -1.85 4.25 -10.07
C SER A 16 -1.14 2.92 -10.33
N THR A 17 -1.88 1.85 -10.58
CA THR A 17 -1.34 0.53 -10.95
C THR A 17 -0.41 0.60 -12.15
N TRP A 18 -0.84 1.30 -13.22
CA TRP A 18 -0.01 1.45 -14.41
C TRP A 18 1.31 2.17 -14.09
N VAL A 19 1.26 3.26 -13.32
CA VAL A 19 2.46 4.03 -12.99
C VAL A 19 3.48 3.18 -12.23
N PHE A 20 3.03 2.43 -11.23
CA PHE A 20 3.93 1.56 -10.47
C PHE A 20 4.44 0.39 -11.32
N GLU A 21 3.59 -0.25 -12.12
CA GLU A 21 4.00 -1.34 -13.02
C GLU A 21 4.93 -0.87 -14.17
N PHE A 22 4.78 0.38 -14.60
CA PHE A 22 5.58 0.93 -15.70
C PHE A 22 6.97 1.40 -15.27
N TYR A 23 7.07 2.01 -14.08
CA TYR A 23 8.32 2.60 -13.60
C TYR A 23 9.11 1.70 -12.64
N LEU A 24 8.52 0.63 -12.14
CA LEU A 24 9.18 -0.30 -11.23
C LEU A 24 9.23 -1.70 -11.82
N ASP A 25 10.32 -2.41 -11.55
CA ASP A 25 10.45 -3.82 -11.86
C ASP A 25 9.76 -4.64 -10.76
N LEU A 26 8.44 -4.82 -10.91
CA LEU A 26 7.65 -5.56 -9.95
C LEU A 26 7.64 -7.06 -10.28
N PRO A 27 7.68 -7.95 -9.26
CA PRO A 27 7.68 -9.40 -9.48
C PRO A 27 6.34 -9.91 -10.04
N GLU A 28 5.27 -9.14 -9.89
CA GLU A 28 3.92 -9.49 -10.34
C GLU A 28 3.07 -8.24 -10.63
N ARG A 29 1.97 -8.44 -11.34
CA ARG A 29 1.03 -7.35 -11.61
C ARG A 29 0.24 -6.98 -10.35
N LEU A 30 -0.07 -5.69 -10.21
CA LEU A 30 -0.78 -5.15 -9.08
C LEU A 30 -2.30 -5.38 -9.20
N ASN A 31 -2.88 -6.09 -8.23
CA ASN A 31 -4.31 -6.40 -8.19
C ASN A 31 -4.94 -6.22 -6.80
N GLY A 32 -4.31 -5.43 -5.94
CA GLY A 32 -4.75 -5.14 -4.57
C GLY A 32 -3.80 -5.63 -3.47
N GLN A 33 -2.81 -6.47 -3.81
CA GLN A 33 -1.82 -6.94 -2.87
C GLN A 33 -0.74 -5.90 -2.58
N ASN A 34 -0.05 -6.07 -1.46
CA ASN A 34 1.16 -5.34 -1.15
C ASN A 34 2.37 -6.07 -1.75
N VAL A 35 3.29 -5.33 -2.32
CA VAL A 35 4.51 -5.88 -2.93
C VAL A 35 5.74 -5.25 -2.29
N GLN A 36 6.70 -6.08 -1.92
CA GLN A 36 7.99 -5.62 -1.39
C GLN A 36 9.08 -5.85 -2.42
N ILE A 37 9.85 -4.79 -2.70
CA ILE A 37 10.96 -4.81 -3.65
C ILE A 37 12.22 -4.20 -3.03
N LYS A 38 13.35 -4.39 -3.67
CA LYS A 38 14.55 -3.62 -3.35
C LYS A 38 14.32 -2.14 -3.67
N SER A 39 14.91 -1.26 -2.87
CA SER A 39 14.80 0.16 -3.11
C SER A 39 15.38 0.55 -4.46
N VAL A 40 14.58 1.20 -5.28
CA VAL A 40 15.05 1.80 -6.55
C VAL A 40 15.89 3.07 -6.32
N PHE A 41 15.87 3.59 -5.11
CA PHE A 41 16.66 4.76 -4.68
C PHE A 41 17.97 4.40 -4.00
N HIS A 42 18.20 3.09 -3.74
CA HIS A 42 19.40 2.58 -3.09
C HIS A 42 19.95 1.37 -3.87
N PRO A 43 20.68 1.59 -4.98
CA PRO A 43 21.07 0.53 -5.93
C PRO A 43 21.91 -0.61 -5.34
N THR A 44 22.61 -0.37 -4.24
CA THR A 44 23.48 -1.36 -3.57
C THR A 44 22.76 -2.17 -2.50
N GLU A 45 21.46 -1.96 -2.32
CA GLU A 45 20.68 -2.66 -1.32
C GLU A 45 20.60 -4.16 -1.57
N ARG A 46 20.81 -4.94 -0.51
CA ARG A 46 20.74 -6.40 -0.57
C ARG A 46 19.38 -6.95 -0.17
N THR A 47 18.74 -6.30 0.80
CA THR A 47 17.47 -6.73 1.38
C THR A 47 16.35 -5.80 0.92
N PRO A 48 15.20 -6.32 0.44
CA PRO A 48 14.07 -5.48 0.05
C PRO A 48 13.60 -4.56 1.19
N SER A 49 13.51 -3.26 0.92
CA SER A 49 13.08 -2.24 1.88
C SER A 49 12.00 -1.30 1.37
N MET A 50 11.66 -1.39 0.09
CA MET A 50 10.62 -0.57 -0.51
C MET A 50 9.32 -1.37 -0.64
N TRP A 51 8.24 -0.80 -0.13
CA TRP A 51 6.89 -1.35 -0.24
C TRP A 51 6.05 -0.55 -1.23
N VAL A 52 5.32 -1.28 -2.05
CA VAL A 52 4.21 -0.77 -2.86
C VAL A 52 2.93 -1.37 -2.27
N PHE A 53 2.00 -0.52 -1.85
CA PHE A 53 0.83 -0.93 -1.09
C PHE A 53 -0.40 -0.10 -1.44
N VAL A 54 -1.59 -0.63 -1.14
CA VAL A 54 -2.86 0.05 -1.36
C VAL A 54 -3.22 0.92 -0.15
N ASP A 55 -3.56 2.17 -0.40
CA ASP A 55 -4.18 3.06 0.57
C ASP A 55 -5.35 3.80 -0.09
N LYS A 56 -6.53 3.69 0.48
CA LYS A 56 -7.77 4.31 -0.03
C LYS A 56 -8.03 4.01 -1.51
N GLY A 57 -7.82 2.76 -1.91
CA GLY A 57 -8.07 2.29 -3.28
C GLY A 57 -7.04 2.73 -4.31
N GLN A 58 -5.92 3.30 -3.91
CA GLN A 58 -4.82 3.68 -4.78
C GLN A 58 -3.50 3.13 -4.28
N TYR A 59 -2.61 2.77 -5.19
CA TYR A 59 -1.27 2.37 -4.83
C TYR A 59 -0.42 3.55 -4.40
N LYS A 60 0.36 3.32 -3.34
CA LYS A 60 1.39 4.21 -2.80
C LYS A 60 2.68 3.43 -2.60
N PHE A 61 3.77 4.14 -2.32
CA PHE A 61 5.01 3.50 -1.93
C PHE A 61 5.56 4.07 -0.63
N LYS A 62 6.36 3.25 0.05
CA LYS A 62 7.22 3.65 1.16
C LYS A 62 8.54 2.90 1.07
N ASP A 63 9.60 3.65 0.99
CA ASP A 63 10.98 3.14 1.06
C ASP A 63 11.55 3.41 2.44
N PHE A 64 11.82 2.35 3.17
CA PHE A 64 12.34 2.43 4.53
C PHE A 64 13.85 2.67 4.58
N SER A 65 14.58 2.39 3.51
CA SER A 65 16.03 2.64 3.46
C SER A 65 16.37 4.12 3.28
N THR A 66 15.54 4.85 2.54
CA THR A 66 15.76 6.29 2.25
C THR A 66 14.76 7.21 2.91
N GLY A 67 13.69 6.64 3.51
CA GLY A 67 12.59 7.40 4.10
C GLY A 67 11.61 8.00 3.08
N LYS A 68 11.86 7.84 1.77
CA LYS A 68 10.99 8.33 0.69
C LYS A 68 9.65 7.61 0.68
N GLY A 69 8.60 8.29 0.21
CA GLY A 69 7.28 7.70 0.10
C GLY A 69 6.27 8.67 -0.48
N GLY A 70 5.13 8.15 -0.92
CA GLY A 70 4.08 8.96 -1.49
C GLY A 70 3.21 8.23 -2.50
N ASN A 71 2.51 9.00 -3.32
CA ASN A 71 1.64 8.51 -4.37
C ASN A 71 2.42 8.27 -5.69
N ARG A 72 1.70 7.92 -6.76
CA ARG A 72 2.27 7.67 -8.09
C ARG A 72 3.07 8.83 -8.68
N ILE A 73 2.67 10.08 -8.41
CA ILE A 73 3.40 11.25 -8.90
C ILE A 73 4.66 11.48 -8.09
N ASP A 74 4.58 11.27 -6.75
CA ASP A 74 5.75 11.38 -5.89
C ASP A 74 6.82 10.34 -6.26
N LEU A 75 6.43 9.12 -6.66
CA LEU A 75 7.36 8.13 -7.19
C LEU A 75 8.16 8.69 -8.37
N VAL A 76 7.48 9.25 -9.36
CA VAL A 76 8.12 9.76 -10.59
C VAL A 76 8.95 11.02 -10.29
N LYS A 77 8.50 11.88 -9.37
CA LYS A 77 9.32 12.99 -8.87
C LYS A 77 10.65 12.51 -8.33
N GLU A 78 10.61 11.53 -7.45
CA GLU A 78 11.81 10.99 -6.80
C GLU A 78 12.71 10.23 -7.77
N LEU A 79 12.14 9.43 -8.68
CA LEU A 79 12.93 8.67 -9.68
C LEU A 79 13.71 9.56 -10.64
N PHE A 80 13.12 10.67 -11.06
CA PHE A 80 13.69 11.53 -12.09
C PHE A 80 14.13 12.91 -11.58
N ASN A 81 14.10 13.12 -10.26
CA ASN A 81 14.40 14.40 -9.62
C ASN A 81 13.65 15.57 -10.26
N LEU A 82 12.35 15.44 -10.41
CA LEU A 82 11.47 16.43 -11.04
C LEU A 82 10.64 17.19 -10.00
N ASP A 83 10.22 18.40 -10.37
CA ASP A 83 9.12 19.06 -9.68
C ASP A 83 7.78 18.35 -9.99
N TYR A 84 6.72 18.70 -9.22
CA TYR A 84 5.42 18.05 -9.35
C TYR A 84 4.84 18.20 -10.77
N SER A 85 4.88 19.39 -11.33
CA SER A 85 4.30 19.67 -12.65
C SER A 85 4.99 18.88 -13.75
N LYS A 86 6.32 18.80 -13.73
CA LYS A 86 7.10 18.01 -14.68
C LYS A 86 6.86 16.50 -14.51
N ALA A 87 6.68 16.03 -13.27
CA ALA A 87 6.35 14.64 -13.02
C ALA A 87 4.96 14.28 -13.57
N VAL A 88 3.94 15.11 -13.33
CA VAL A 88 2.61 14.96 -13.93
C VAL A 88 2.70 14.91 -15.45
N PHE A 89 3.41 15.85 -16.05
CA PHE A 89 3.59 15.92 -17.50
C PHE A 89 4.26 14.65 -18.05
N LYS A 90 5.34 14.19 -17.39
CA LYS A 90 6.03 12.96 -17.78
C LYS A 90 5.09 11.74 -17.72
N VAL A 91 4.38 11.57 -16.62
CA VAL A 91 3.42 10.46 -16.46
C VAL A 91 2.37 10.49 -17.56
N THR A 92 1.82 11.66 -17.84
CA THR A 92 0.82 11.85 -18.91
C THR A 92 1.38 11.49 -20.28
N GLN A 93 2.57 11.96 -20.61
CA GLN A 93 3.20 11.64 -21.90
C GLN A 93 3.50 10.16 -22.06
N ASP A 94 4.12 9.54 -21.04
CA ASP A 94 4.50 8.12 -21.10
C ASP A 94 3.26 7.23 -21.18
N TYR A 95 2.19 7.56 -20.44
CA TYR A 95 0.92 6.84 -20.53
C TYR A 95 0.26 6.98 -21.92
N ASN A 96 0.18 8.19 -22.46
CA ASN A 96 -0.38 8.44 -23.78
C ASN A 96 0.42 7.71 -24.87
N LYS A 97 1.74 7.70 -24.77
CA LYS A 97 2.59 6.91 -25.65
C LYS A 97 2.28 5.41 -25.53
N PHE A 98 2.18 4.91 -24.28
CA PHE A 98 1.85 3.51 -24.01
C PHE A 98 0.51 3.10 -24.66
N ILE A 99 -0.58 3.86 -24.44
CA ILE A 99 -1.90 3.51 -25.01
C ILE A 99 -1.92 3.65 -26.53
N THR A 100 -1.09 4.51 -27.11
CA THR A 100 -0.96 4.65 -28.56
C THR A 100 -0.25 3.44 -29.19
N GLU A 101 0.80 2.95 -28.56
CA GLU A 101 1.63 1.86 -29.07
C GLU A 101 1.09 0.48 -28.70
N LYS A 102 0.62 0.31 -27.48
CA LYS A 102 0.23 -1.00 -26.92
C LYS A 102 -1.29 -1.22 -26.85
N GLY A 103 -2.10 -0.18 -26.98
CA GLY A 103 -3.53 -0.22 -26.76
C GLY A 103 -3.93 0.19 -25.35
N GLU A 104 -5.20 -0.07 -24.99
CA GLU A 104 -5.70 0.28 -23.65
C GLU A 104 -5.00 -0.53 -22.57
N TYR A 105 -4.69 0.13 -21.44
CA TYR A 105 -4.22 -0.54 -20.24
C TYR A 105 -5.38 -1.24 -19.55
N SER A 106 -5.34 -2.56 -19.49
CA SER A 106 -6.28 -3.34 -18.70
C SER A 106 -5.86 -3.29 -17.23
N GLN A 107 -6.49 -2.43 -16.47
CA GLN A 107 -6.30 -2.36 -15.04
C GLN A 107 -6.94 -3.56 -14.37
N SER A 108 -6.17 -4.28 -13.56
CA SER A 108 -6.77 -5.23 -12.62
C SER A 108 -7.61 -4.46 -11.60
N THR A 109 -8.84 -4.91 -11.36
CA THR A 109 -9.69 -4.32 -10.33
C THR A 109 -9.00 -4.51 -8.98
N ILE A 110 -8.66 -3.40 -8.32
CA ILE A 110 -8.15 -3.47 -6.95
C ILE A 110 -9.26 -4.07 -6.09
N LYS A 111 -9.04 -5.29 -5.62
CA LYS A 111 -10.01 -5.92 -4.71
C LYS A 111 -10.03 -5.09 -3.43
N PRO A 112 -11.21 -4.64 -2.97
CA PRO A 112 -11.28 -3.96 -1.68
C PRO A 112 -10.74 -4.90 -0.61
N GLU A 113 -9.94 -4.35 0.31
CA GLU A 113 -9.53 -5.11 1.49
C GLU A 113 -10.80 -5.61 2.20
N ALA A 114 -10.80 -6.89 2.54
CA ALA A 114 -11.90 -7.45 3.29
C ALA A 114 -11.94 -6.77 4.66
N LYS A 115 -12.97 -5.99 4.91
CA LYS A 115 -13.22 -5.42 6.23
C LYS A 115 -13.71 -6.52 7.14
N TYR A 116 -13.05 -6.70 8.27
CA TYR A 116 -13.46 -7.62 9.30
C TYR A 116 -13.98 -6.82 10.49
N LYS A 117 -15.09 -7.28 11.04
CA LYS A 117 -15.68 -6.77 12.26
C LYS A 117 -15.59 -7.83 13.33
N VAL A 118 -15.19 -7.45 14.53
CA VAL A 118 -15.27 -8.36 15.69
C VAL A 118 -16.71 -8.44 16.11
N ASP A 119 -17.31 -9.63 16.03
CA ASP A 119 -18.72 -9.89 16.33
C ASP A 119 -18.92 -10.54 17.70
N GLY A 120 -17.89 -10.95 18.35
CA GLY A 120 -17.98 -11.50 19.69
C GLY A 120 -16.61 -11.69 20.30
N VAL A 121 -16.53 -11.43 21.58
CA VAL A 121 -15.31 -11.63 22.37
C VAL A 121 -15.66 -12.42 23.60
N MET A 122 -14.99 -13.55 23.86
CA MET A 122 -15.06 -14.24 25.12
C MET A 122 -13.86 -13.85 25.96
N VAL A 123 -14.09 -13.16 27.05
CA VAL A 123 -13.06 -12.80 28.02
C VAL A 123 -12.84 -13.95 29.00
N ARG A 124 -11.65 -14.04 29.54
CA ARG A 124 -11.26 -14.99 30.59
C ARG A 124 -10.46 -14.28 31.68
N GLU A 125 -10.29 -14.95 32.78
CA GLU A 125 -9.41 -14.49 33.83
C GLU A 125 -7.95 -14.46 33.38
N TRP A 126 -7.18 -13.52 33.94
CA TRP A 126 -5.75 -13.42 33.74
C TRP A 126 -5.02 -14.64 34.29
N ASN A 127 -4.24 -15.32 33.48
CA ASN A 127 -3.34 -16.36 33.97
C ASN A 127 -1.92 -15.82 34.22
N ASN A 128 -1.07 -16.64 34.82
CA ASN A 128 0.31 -16.23 35.16
C ASN A 128 1.16 -15.90 33.92
N TYR A 129 0.89 -16.57 32.79
CA TYR A 129 1.61 -16.31 31.54
C TYR A 129 1.28 -14.91 30.99
N ASP A 130 0.02 -14.55 30.98
CA ASP A 130 -0.42 -13.22 30.56
C ASP A 130 0.19 -12.12 31.44
N LYS A 131 0.17 -12.31 32.76
CA LYS A 131 0.73 -11.35 33.72
C LYS A 131 2.24 -11.16 33.49
N GLN A 132 2.97 -12.26 33.29
CA GLN A 132 4.41 -12.20 33.00
C GLN A 132 4.69 -11.53 31.64
N PHE A 133 3.85 -11.78 30.64
CA PHE A 133 3.98 -11.11 29.35
C PHE A 133 3.90 -9.59 29.46
N TRP A 134 2.97 -9.07 30.23
CA TRP A 134 2.83 -7.62 30.41
C TRP A 134 3.92 -7.03 31.32
N LEU A 135 4.32 -7.77 32.35
CA LEU A 135 5.38 -7.34 33.28
C LEU A 135 6.73 -7.12 32.59
N GLN A 136 7.05 -7.83 31.51
CA GLN A 136 8.29 -7.58 30.75
C GLN A 136 8.36 -6.16 30.16
N PHE A 137 7.21 -5.51 30.00
CA PHE A 137 7.10 -4.12 29.55
C PHE A 137 6.84 -3.13 30.70
N ASN A 138 7.01 -3.55 31.95
CA ASN A 138 6.68 -2.80 33.16
C ASN A 138 5.19 -2.40 33.26
N ILE A 139 4.30 -3.21 32.69
CA ILE A 139 2.85 -3.01 32.75
C ILE A 139 2.29 -3.99 33.78
N GLY A 140 1.91 -3.46 34.94
CA GLY A 140 1.25 -4.22 36.01
C GLY A 140 -0.27 -4.31 35.83
N GLU A 141 -0.92 -5.13 36.66
CA GLU A 141 -2.39 -5.31 36.63
C GLU A 141 -3.14 -3.99 36.87
N ASP A 142 -2.61 -3.11 37.71
CA ASP A 142 -3.15 -1.77 37.96
C ASP A 142 -3.25 -0.91 36.68
N ILE A 143 -2.26 -1.03 35.79
CA ILE A 143 -2.26 -0.33 34.51
C ILE A 143 -3.27 -0.97 33.56
N LEU A 144 -3.31 -2.31 33.50
CA LEU A 144 -4.25 -3.04 32.66
C LEU A 144 -5.71 -2.71 33.04
N ASP A 145 -6.01 -2.69 34.33
CA ASP A 145 -7.33 -2.33 34.85
C ASP A 145 -7.70 -0.87 34.53
N LYS A 146 -6.75 0.05 34.72
CA LYS A 146 -6.95 1.46 34.40
C LYS A 146 -7.34 1.70 32.94
N TYR A 147 -6.80 0.90 32.02
CA TYR A 147 -7.09 1.02 30.58
C TYR A 147 -8.12 0.02 30.08
N ASN A 148 -8.81 -0.70 30.96
CA ASN A 148 -9.81 -1.71 30.64
C ASN A 148 -9.29 -2.80 29.69
N VAL A 149 -8.04 -3.21 29.88
CA VAL A 149 -7.45 -4.31 29.13
C VAL A 149 -7.94 -5.62 29.72
N VAL A 150 -8.42 -6.53 28.90
CA VAL A 150 -8.94 -7.83 29.34
C VAL A 150 -8.21 -8.96 28.61
N ALA A 151 -8.12 -10.12 29.29
CA ALA A 151 -7.64 -11.33 28.64
C ALA A 151 -8.75 -11.94 27.81
N VAL A 152 -8.43 -12.30 26.55
CA VAL A 152 -9.38 -12.88 25.61
C VAL A 152 -9.06 -14.35 25.41
N GLU A 153 -10.06 -15.22 25.50
CA GLU A 153 -9.91 -16.64 25.18
C GLU A 153 -10.08 -16.88 23.68
N TYR A 154 -11.13 -16.31 23.10
CA TYR A 154 -11.33 -16.28 21.66
C TYR A 154 -12.19 -15.09 21.25
N TYR A 155 -12.13 -14.76 19.97
CA TYR A 155 -12.99 -13.77 19.36
C TYR A 155 -13.45 -14.24 17.97
N HIS A 156 -14.64 -13.82 17.57
CA HIS A 156 -15.17 -14.05 16.24
C HIS A 156 -14.96 -12.83 15.37
N MET A 157 -14.40 -13.05 14.19
CA MET A 157 -14.35 -12.04 13.14
C MET A 157 -15.30 -12.41 12.02
N VAL A 158 -16.19 -11.51 11.70
CA VAL A 158 -17.12 -11.62 10.57
C VAL A 158 -16.61 -10.70 9.47
N LYS A 159 -16.55 -11.24 8.26
CA LYS A 159 -16.23 -10.43 7.08
C LYS A 159 -17.45 -9.57 6.78
N ASP A 160 -17.26 -8.24 6.71
CA ASP A 160 -18.32 -7.33 6.25
C ASP A 160 -18.63 -7.70 4.79
N ASN A 161 -19.79 -8.29 4.58
CA ASN A 161 -20.36 -8.45 3.25
C ASN A 161 -21.18 -7.17 3.01
N GLU A 162 -20.65 -6.25 2.19
CA GLU A 162 -21.49 -5.26 1.53
C GLU A 162 -22.34 -5.93 0.45
#